data_dfa56cef792baa3409b3673bacf4c536
#
_entry.id   dfa56cef792baa3409b3673bacf4c536
#
_cell.length_a   1.000
_cell.length_b   1.000
_cell.length_c   1.000
_cell.angle_alpha   90.00
_cell.angle_beta   90.00
_cell.angle_gamma   90.00
#
_symmetry.space_group_name_H-M   'P 1'
#
loop_
_entity.id
_entity.type
_entity.pdbx_description
1 polymer ?
#
loop_
_entity_poly.entity_id
_entity_poly.type
_entity_poly.pdbx_seq_one_letter_code
_entity_poly.pdbx_strand_id
1 'polypeptide(L)'
;MKTFREYINIITESTSVNDDWFKDGGFKTYKHPAKERYEIADEPGTIDTLEGPVKYPAGYYIMTGPKGEQYPISPEKFVELKDDLGDGVCTPKKIVKWAKLADHSGSVDTSWGEKLHYNPGEDVIVRHSENDYGVVKKDIFAQTYDTKEMM
;
A
#
# COMPACT_ATOMS: atom_id res chain seq x y z
N MET A 1 31.42 17.08 -7.08
CA MET A 1 30.75 16.94 -7.06
C MET A 1 30.06 16.90 -7.08
N LYS A 2 29.85 16.93 -7.12
CA LYS A 2 28.88 16.81 -7.17
C LYS A 2 28.64 17.22 -6.75
N THR A 3 28.95 17.70 -6.46
CA THR A 3 28.43 17.87 -6.15
C THR A 3 27.93 18.04 -5.45
N PHE A 4 27.88 18.33 -5.03
CA PHE A 4 27.04 18.08 -4.46
C PHE A 4 26.37 18.48 -4.64
N ARG A 5 26.29 19.15 -5.15
CA ARG A 5 25.39 18.92 -5.43
C ARG A 5 25.22 18.59 -5.72
N GLU A 6 25.75 18.54 -6.05
CA GLU A 6 25.40 17.66 -6.29
C GLU A 6 25.31 17.22 -5.57
N TYR A 7 25.73 17.83 -5.05
CA TYR A 7 25.26 17.17 -4.25
C TYR A 7 24.58 17.61 -3.45
N ILE A 8 24.50 18.51 -3.22
CA ILE A 8 23.54 18.61 -2.83
C ILE A 8 22.45 18.52 -3.19
N ASN A 9 22.29 18.70 -3.81
CA ASN A 9 21.27 18.35 -4.27
C ASN A 9 21.23 17.28 -4.90
N ILE A 10 21.60 17.27 -5.12
CA ILE A 10 21.71 16.09 -5.67
C ILE A 10 21.41 15.01 -4.86
N ILE A 11 21.54 15.11 -3.78
CA ILE A 11 21.33 14.15 -2.79
C ILE A 11 19.92 13.73 -2.68
N THR A 12 18.99 14.66 -2.79
CA THR A 12 17.59 14.33 -2.66
C THR A 12 17.10 13.45 -3.76
N GLU A 13 17.63 13.59 -4.94
CA GLU A 13 17.18 12.78 -6.04
C GLU A 13 17.52 11.32 -5.87
N SER A 14 18.65 11.04 -5.26
CA SER A 14 19.08 9.65 -5.05
C SER A 14 18.22 8.91 -4.05
N THR A 15 17.42 9.63 -3.26
CA THR A 15 16.55 8.99 -2.27
C THR A 15 15.09 8.98 -2.67
N SER A 16 14.77 9.45 -3.89
CA SER A 16 13.39 9.41 -4.35
C SER A 16 12.94 7.99 -4.64
N VAL A 17 11.73 7.66 -4.22
CA VAL A 17 11.16 6.37 -4.53
C VAL A 17 10.63 6.40 -5.96
N ASN A 18 11.19 5.53 -6.78
CA ASN A 18 10.76 5.34 -8.15
C ASN A 18 11.05 3.88 -8.52
N ASP A 19 10.77 3.48 -9.75
CA ASP A 19 10.97 2.10 -10.14
C ASP A 19 12.42 1.64 -10.00
N ASP A 20 13.37 2.54 -10.25
CA ASP A 20 14.79 2.21 -10.12
C ASP A 20 15.19 1.94 -8.67
N TRP A 21 14.55 2.61 -7.73
CA TRP A 21 14.84 2.41 -6.31
C TRP A 21 14.58 0.96 -5.87
N PHE A 22 13.55 0.32 -6.45
CA PHE A 22 13.22 -1.07 -6.13
C PHE A 22 14.22 -2.08 -6.69
N LYS A 23 15.01 -1.70 -7.68
CA LYS A 23 15.96 -2.63 -8.30
C LYS A 23 17.10 -3.03 -7.37
N ASP A 24 17.43 -2.18 -6.41
CA ASP A 24 18.51 -2.44 -5.48
C ASP A 24 17.93 -2.77 -4.10
N GLY A 25 17.79 -4.05 -3.82
CA GLY A 25 17.28 -4.51 -2.54
C GLY A 25 15.78 -4.70 -2.48
N GLY A 26 15.08 -4.45 -3.58
CA GLY A 26 13.65 -4.71 -3.66
C GLY A 26 13.36 -6.20 -3.85
N PHE A 27 12.14 -6.61 -3.56
CA PHE A 27 11.72 -8.00 -3.68
C PHE A 27 10.28 -8.06 -4.17
N LYS A 28 9.91 -9.20 -4.72
CA LYS A 28 8.54 -9.43 -5.16
C LYS A 28 7.72 -9.99 -4.01
N THR A 29 6.47 -9.56 -3.93
CA THR A 29 5.57 -9.97 -2.87
C THR A 29 4.13 -9.97 -3.39
N TYR A 30 3.24 -10.51 -2.59
CA TYR A 30 1.80 -10.46 -2.85
C TYR A 30 1.08 -10.58 -1.51
N LYS A 31 -0.16 -10.10 -1.45
CA LYS A 31 -0.94 -10.25 -0.23
C LYS A 31 -1.32 -11.72 -0.02
N HIS A 32 -1.27 -12.17 1.22
CA HIS A 32 -1.72 -13.51 1.57
C HIS A 32 -3.23 -13.62 1.28
N PRO A 33 -3.72 -14.76 0.84
CA PRO A 33 -5.14 -14.94 0.53
C PRO A 33 -5.97 -15.16 1.79
N ALA A 34 -5.83 -14.27 2.76
CA ALA A 34 -6.61 -14.31 3.99
C ALA A 34 -8.01 -13.77 3.69
N LYS A 35 -9.04 -14.41 4.29
CA LYS A 35 -10.41 -13.97 4.07
C LYS A 35 -10.64 -12.61 4.70
N GLU A 36 -11.36 -11.77 3.97
CA GLU A 36 -11.77 -10.46 4.42
C GLU A 36 -13.30 -10.38 4.33
N ARG A 37 -13.89 -9.50 5.12
CA ARG A 37 -15.32 -9.28 5.06
C ARG A 37 -15.60 -7.96 4.39
N TYR A 38 -16.80 -7.82 3.83
CA TYR A 38 -17.18 -6.56 3.20
C TYR A 38 -18.66 -6.29 3.38
N GLU A 39 -19.02 -5.02 3.34
CA GLU A 39 -20.39 -4.54 3.25
C GLU A 39 -20.43 -3.49 2.18
N ILE A 40 -21.58 -3.34 1.53
CA ILE A 40 -21.75 -2.30 0.54
C ILE A 40 -22.44 -1.12 1.22
N ALA A 41 -21.83 0.06 1.13
CA ALA A 41 -22.35 1.25 1.80
C ALA A 41 -23.66 1.71 1.16
N ASP A 42 -24.70 1.86 1.96
CA ASP A 42 -25.98 2.40 1.48
C ASP A 42 -25.95 3.91 1.31
N GLU A 43 -25.08 4.58 2.05
CA GLU A 43 -25.00 6.04 2.09
C GLU A 43 -23.53 6.46 2.11
N PRO A 44 -23.25 7.71 1.71
CA PRO A 44 -21.90 8.25 1.87
C PRO A 44 -21.53 8.34 3.35
N GLY A 45 -20.25 8.22 3.65
CA GLY A 45 -19.78 8.29 5.03
C GLY A 45 -18.29 8.52 5.11
N THR A 46 -17.79 8.43 6.32
CA THR A 46 -16.36 8.55 6.63
C THR A 46 -15.98 7.39 7.54
N ILE A 47 -14.84 6.78 7.27
CA ILE A 47 -14.37 5.66 8.06
C ILE A 47 -12.92 5.91 8.47
N ASP A 48 -12.57 5.52 9.69
CA ASP A 48 -11.20 5.63 10.15
C ASP A 48 -10.41 4.43 9.65
N THR A 49 -9.36 4.70 8.87
CA THR A 49 -8.47 3.67 8.38
C THR A 49 -7.15 3.75 9.12
N LEU A 50 -6.27 2.79 8.88
CA LEU A 50 -4.94 2.82 9.47
C LEU A 50 -4.14 4.05 9.01
N GLU A 51 -4.57 4.68 7.91
CA GLU A 51 -3.93 5.88 7.38
C GLU A 51 -4.70 7.15 7.70
N GLY A 52 -5.72 7.07 8.54
CA GLY A 52 -6.55 8.21 8.93
C GLY A 52 -7.94 8.13 8.36
N PRO A 53 -8.76 9.18 8.57
CA PRO A 53 -10.15 9.16 8.11
C PRO A 53 -10.23 9.29 6.58
N VAL A 54 -11.08 8.47 5.96
CA VAL A 54 -11.31 8.46 4.52
C VAL A 54 -12.79 8.55 4.26
N LYS A 55 -13.18 9.43 3.34
CA LYS A 55 -14.57 9.60 2.92
C LYS A 55 -14.88 8.65 1.77
N TYR A 56 -16.13 8.20 1.71
CA TYR A 56 -16.57 7.33 0.64
C TYR A 56 -18.00 7.66 0.22
N PRO A 57 -18.34 7.50 -1.06
CA PRO A 57 -19.71 7.65 -1.52
C PRO A 57 -20.51 6.37 -1.30
N ALA A 58 -21.83 6.47 -1.46
CA ALA A 58 -22.68 5.29 -1.44
C ALA A 58 -22.24 4.33 -2.54
N GLY A 59 -22.41 3.03 -2.31
CA GLY A 59 -22.05 1.99 -3.27
C GLY A 59 -20.64 1.46 -3.13
N TYR A 60 -19.81 2.12 -2.33
CA TYR A 60 -18.46 1.62 -2.09
C TYR A 60 -18.50 0.40 -1.18
N TYR A 61 -17.52 -0.46 -1.33
CA TYR A 61 -17.34 -1.62 -0.49
C TYR A 61 -16.53 -1.22 0.73
N ILE A 62 -17.08 -1.49 1.92
CA ILE A 62 -16.38 -1.23 3.17
C ILE A 62 -15.73 -2.54 3.58
N MET A 63 -14.42 -2.61 3.46
CA MET A 63 -13.65 -3.82 3.72
C MET A 63 -13.26 -3.90 5.18
N THR A 64 -13.29 -5.10 5.74
CA THR A 64 -12.79 -5.38 7.09
C THR A 64 -11.75 -6.47 6.97
N GLY A 65 -10.51 -6.15 7.29
CA GLY A 65 -9.40 -7.08 7.21
C GLY A 65 -9.33 -8.02 8.42
N PRO A 66 -8.37 -8.95 8.42
CA PRO A 66 -8.29 -9.97 9.47
C PRO A 66 -8.06 -9.42 10.86
N LYS A 67 -7.57 -8.18 10.98
CA LYS A 67 -7.32 -7.56 12.29
C LYS A 67 -8.40 -6.57 12.69
N GLY A 68 -9.48 -6.52 11.93
CA GLY A 68 -10.55 -5.58 12.19
C GLY A 68 -10.33 -4.21 11.56
N GLU A 69 -9.21 -4.02 10.87
CA GLU A 69 -8.97 -2.76 10.19
C GLU A 69 -9.98 -2.59 9.06
N GLN A 70 -10.47 -1.38 8.86
CA GLN A 70 -11.48 -1.09 7.85
C GLN A 70 -10.98 -0.07 6.85
N TYR A 71 -11.42 -0.21 5.60
CA TYR A 71 -11.08 0.73 4.54
C TYR A 71 -12.11 0.62 3.41
N PRO A 72 -12.39 1.73 2.71
CA PRO A 72 -13.34 1.70 1.59
C PRO A 72 -12.62 1.49 0.27
N ILE A 73 -13.25 0.78 -0.65
CA ILE A 73 -12.78 0.68 -2.02
C ILE A 73 -13.97 0.79 -2.96
N SER A 74 -13.70 1.28 -4.18
CA SER A 74 -14.74 1.40 -5.20
C SER A 74 -15.15 0.02 -5.70
N PRO A 75 -16.35 -0.12 -6.27
CA PRO A 75 -16.77 -1.40 -6.87
C PRO A 75 -15.79 -1.88 -7.93
N GLU A 76 -15.22 -0.97 -8.71
CA GLU A 76 -14.25 -1.31 -9.74
C GLU A 76 -12.99 -1.90 -9.13
N LYS A 77 -12.50 -1.29 -8.05
CA LYS A 77 -11.32 -1.79 -7.35
C LYS A 77 -11.61 -3.13 -6.69
N PHE A 78 -12.82 -3.32 -6.16
CA PHE A 78 -13.18 -4.61 -5.58
C PHE A 78 -13.05 -5.73 -6.61
N VAL A 79 -13.59 -5.53 -7.79
CA VAL A 79 -13.52 -6.52 -8.87
C VAL A 79 -12.08 -6.76 -9.29
N GLU A 80 -11.28 -5.71 -9.33
CA GLU A 80 -9.89 -5.79 -9.74
C GLU A 80 -9.00 -6.51 -8.73
N LEU A 81 -9.24 -6.29 -7.44
CA LEU A 81 -8.31 -6.70 -6.39
C LEU A 81 -8.76 -7.90 -5.57
N LYS A 82 -10.05 -8.26 -5.60
CA LYS A 82 -10.60 -9.28 -4.72
C LYS A 82 -11.35 -10.35 -5.49
N ASP A 83 -11.36 -11.55 -4.94
CA ASP A 83 -12.23 -12.64 -5.39
C ASP A 83 -13.39 -12.75 -4.41
N ASP A 84 -14.60 -12.52 -4.90
CA ASP A 84 -15.82 -12.55 -4.08
C ASP A 84 -16.23 -14.00 -3.84
N LEU A 85 -16.30 -14.39 -2.57
CA LEU A 85 -16.71 -15.73 -2.17
C LEU A 85 -18.20 -15.79 -1.82
N GLY A 86 -18.89 -14.64 -1.86
CA GLY A 86 -20.30 -14.56 -1.49
C GLY A 86 -20.49 -14.32 0.00
N ASP A 87 -21.72 -13.96 0.38
CA ASP A 87 -22.12 -13.75 1.78
C ASP A 87 -21.24 -12.74 2.53
N GLY A 88 -20.76 -11.72 1.83
CA GLY A 88 -19.94 -10.67 2.44
C GLY A 88 -18.53 -11.11 2.76
N VAL A 89 -18.00 -12.12 2.08
CA VAL A 89 -16.65 -12.63 2.28
C VAL A 89 -15.91 -12.63 0.96
N CYS A 90 -14.64 -12.24 0.98
CA CYS A 90 -13.79 -12.24 -0.20
C CYS A 90 -12.35 -12.57 0.18
N THR A 91 -11.50 -12.77 -0.81
CA THR A 91 -10.04 -12.92 -0.61
C THR A 91 -9.32 -12.00 -1.57
N PRO A 92 -8.13 -11.51 -1.20
CA PRO A 92 -7.31 -10.76 -2.16
C PRO A 92 -6.86 -11.67 -3.30
N LYS A 93 -6.85 -11.12 -4.50
CA LYS A 93 -6.26 -11.82 -5.63
C LYS A 93 -4.75 -11.83 -5.46
N LYS A 94 -4.10 -12.87 -5.98
CA LYS A 94 -2.65 -12.96 -5.93
C LYS A 94 -2.07 -12.04 -7.02
N ILE A 95 -1.76 -10.81 -6.62
CA ILE A 95 -1.17 -9.82 -7.52
C ILE A 95 0.25 -9.58 -7.04
N VAL A 96 1.22 -9.94 -7.88
CA VAL A 96 2.63 -9.77 -7.54
C VAL A 96 3.01 -8.30 -7.67
N LYS A 97 3.66 -7.78 -6.64
CA LYS A 97 4.09 -6.38 -6.57
C LYS A 97 5.54 -6.33 -6.12
N TRP A 98 6.19 -5.21 -6.39
CA TRP A 98 7.51 -4.94 -5.84
C TRP A 98 7.37 -4.25 -4.50
N ALA A 99 8.26 -4.57 -3.59
CA ALA A 99 8.33 -3.95 -2.28
C ALA A 99 9.78 -3.79 -1.86
N LYS A 100 10.04 -2.86 -0.96
CA LYS A 100 11.38 -2.65 -0.41
C LYS A 100 11.27 -2.01 0.96
N LEU A 101 12.06 -2.49 1.90
CA LEU A 101 12.15 -1.86 3.22
C LEU A 101 12.76 -0.47 3.04
N ALA A 102 12.16 0.53 3.64
CA ALA A 102 12.64 1.89 3.54
C ALA A 102 14.05 1.99 4.12
N ASP A 103 14.96 2.61 3.36
CA ASP A 103 16.34 2.80 3.77
C ASP A 103 16.66 4.27 4.04
N HIS A 104 15.65 5.13 3.96
CA HIS A 104 15.76 6.56 4.24
C HIS A 104 14.39 7.07 4.64
N SER A 105 14.31 8.30 5.15
CA SER A 105 13.04 8.96 5.47
C SER A 105 12.56 9.74 4.26
N GLY A 106 11.26 9.81 4.07
CA GLY A 106 10.69 10.57 2.98
C GLY A 106 9.19 10.42 2.90
N SER A 107 8.64 10.67 1.72
CA SER A 107 7.22 10.49 1.46
C SER A 107 7.01 10.04 0.02
N VAL A 108 5.88 9.38 -0.22
CA VAL A 108 5.47 8.98 -1.55
C VAL A 108 4.09 9.55 -1.84
N ASP A 109 3.82 9.76 -3.12
CA ASP A 109 2.50 10.21 -3.56
C ASP A 109 1.60 9.01 -3.75
N THR A 110 0.32 9.20 -3.45
CA THR A 110 -0.69 8.18 -3.70
C THR A 110 -1.50 8.57 -4.92
N SER A 111 -2.27 7.61 -5.44
CA SER A 111 -3.13 7.88 -6.59
C SER A 111 -4.28 8.82 -6.26
N TRP A 112 -4.60 9.01 -4.98
CA TRP A 112 -5.67 9.93 -4.56
C TRP A 112 -5.14 11.28 -4.09
N GLY A 113 -3.84 11.57 -4.30
CA GLY A 113 -3.27 12.89 -4.07
C GLY A 113 -2.71 13.16 -2.70
N GLU A 114 -2.77 12.23 -1.79
CA GLU A 114 -2.15 12.39 -0.48
C GLU A 114 -0.70 11.94 -0.49
N LYS A 115 0.08 12.46 0.46
CA LYS A 115 1.45 12.00 0.66
C LYS A 115 1.49 11.08 1.88
N LEU A 116 2.18 9.94 1.73
CA LEU A 116 2.40 9.02 2.83
C LEU A 116 3.86 9.10 3.24
N HIS A 117 4.11 9.35 4.51
CA HIS A 117 5.47 9.46 5.06
C HIS A 117 5.97 8.09 5.50
N TYR A 118 7.27 7.86 5.35
CA TYR A 118 7.89 6.59 5.76
C TYR A 118 9.23 6.85 6.45
N ASN A 119 9.64 5.88 7.28
CA ASN A 119 10.86 5.94 8.04
C ASN A 119 11.72 4.70 7.79
N PRO A 120 13.06 4.84 7.79
CA PRO A 120 13.95 3.71 7.49
C PRO A 120 13.84 2.63 8.56
N GLY A 121 13.83 1.39 8.12
CA GLY A 121 13.77 0.24 9.01
C GLY A 121 12.42 -0.03 9.63
N GLU A 122 11.45 0.88 9.50
CA GLU A 122 10.14 0.74 10.11
C GLU A 122 9.02 0.48 9.11
N ASP A 123 9.20 0.99 7.90
CA ASP A 123 8.16 0.94 6.89
C ASP A 123 8.62 0.21 5.64
N VAL A 124 7.68 -0.47 4.98
CA VAL A 124 7.92 -1.12 3.70
C VAL A 124 7.14 -0.34 2.66
N ILE A 125 7.82 0.01 1.56
CA ILE A 125 7.20 0.71 0.44
C ILE A 125 6.75 -0.36 -0.57
N VAL A 126 5.49 -0.30 -0.98
CA VAL A 126 4.92 -1.24 -1.95
C VAL A 126 4.57 -0.48 -3.22
N ARG A 127 4.97 -1.00 -4.36
CA ARG A 127 4.61 -0.41 -5.65
C ARG A 127 3.32 -1.06 -6.14
N HIS A 128 2.24 -0.31 -6.15
CA HIS A 128 0.94 -0.79 -6.63
C HIS A 128 0.86 -0.71 -8.15
N SER A 129 1.35 0.36 -8.71
CA SER A 129 1.41 0.58 -10.16
C SER A 129 2.36 1.74 -10.40
N GLU A 130 2.52 2.14 -11.65
CA GLU A 130 3.38 3.26 -11.99
C GLU A 130 2.92 4.51 -11.26
N ASN A 131 3.84 5.14 -10.52
CA ASN A 131 3.59 6.35 -9.73
C ASN A 131 2.52 6.18 -8.65
N ASP A 132 2.30 4.95 -8.19
CA ASP A 132 1.32 4.68 -7.14
C ASP A 132 1.97 3.75 -6.11
N TYR A 133 2.36 4.32 -4.97
CA TYR A 133 3.09 3.59 -3.94
C TYR A 133 2.32 3.63 -2.63
N GLY A 134 2.46 2.58 -1.84
CA GLY A 134 1.89 2.52 -0.50
C GLY A 134 2.97 2.35 0.54
N VAL A 135 2.64 2.68 1.77
CA VAL A 135 3.54 2.55 2.91
C VAL A 135 2.86 1.63 3.92
N VAL A 136 3.55 0.56 4.31
CA VAL A 136 3.00 -0.44 5.24
C VAL A 136 4.00 -0.62 6.37
N LYS A 137 3.54 -0.57 7.61
CA LYS A 137 4.39 -0.84 8.76
C LYS A 137 4.98 -2.25 8.62
N LYS A 138 6.24 -2.40 8.99
CA LYS A 138 6.97 -3.64 8.80
C LYS A 138 6.27 -4.85 9.43
N ASP A 139 5.74 -4.69 10.63
CA ASP A 139 5.06 -5.78 11.33
C ASP A 139 3.74 -6.14 10.65
N ILE A 140 3.01 -5.16 10.16
CA ILE A 140 1.77 -5.39 9.43
C ILE A 140 2.09 -6.05 8.09
N PHE A 141 3.14 -5.59 7.43
CA PHE A 141 3.59 -6.19 6.17
C PHE A 141 3.87 -7.68 6.35
N ALA A 142 4.60 -8.03 7.40
CA ALA A 142 4.97 -9.43 7.67
C ALA A 142 3.74 -10.31 7.90
N GLN A 143 2.63 -9.73 8.35
CA GLN A 143 1.40 -10.48 8.61
C GLN A 143 0.49 -10.58 7.39
N THR A 144 0.59 -9.63 6.46
CA THR A 144 -0.37 -9.54 5.36
C THR A 144 0.23 -9.83 3.98
N TYR A 145 1.55 -9.81 3.85
CA TYR A 145 2.23 -10.05 2.58
C TYR A 145 3.21 -11.22 2.69
N ASP A 146 3.52 -11.81 1.55
CA ASP A 146 4.53 -12.86 1.49
C ASP A 146 5.92 -12.27 1.72
N THR A 147 6.69 -12.86 2.63
CA THR A 147 8.01 -12.36 3.01
C THR A 147 9.16 -13.26 2.55
N LYS A 148 8.89 -14.22 1.68
CA LYS A 148 9.91 -15.20 1.27
C LYS A 148 11.12 -14.54 0.63
N GLU A 149 10.91 -13.57 -0.25
CA GLU A 149 12.02 -12.90 -0.91
C GLU A 149 12.62 -11.79 -0.06
N MET A 150 11.90 -11.34 0.95
CA MET A 150 12.37 -10.30 1.85
C MET A 150 13.48 -10.81 2.78
N MET A 151 13.47 -12.08 3.08
CA MET A 151 14.37 -12.69 4.06
C MET A 151 15.57 -13.35 3.43
#